data_cd24dd92117526547550ef20ee1b5e9e
#
_entry.id   cd24dd92117526547550ef20ee1b5e9e
#
_cell.length_a   1.000
_cell.length_b   1.000
_cell.length_c   1.000
_cell.angle_alpha   90.00
_cell.angle_beta   90.00
_cell.angle_gamma   90.00
#
_symmetry.space_group_name_H-M   'P 1'
#
loop_
_entity.id
_entity.type
_entity.pdbx_description
1 polymer ?
#
loop_
_entity_poly.entity_id
_entity_poly.type
_entity_poly.pdbx_seq_one_letter_code
_entity_poly.pdbx_strand_id
1 'polypeptide(L)'
;MLDQEELKYIASTYQTPCFVFDEEALIERVKEISEDKYHLCYSIKANPFLIPTMIQLVDHLEVCSPGELQICKALHVPGNMIIYSGVNKEAWDIDEAIQYGVGVL
;
A
#
# COMPACT_ATOMS: atom_id res chain seq x y z
N MET A 1 -12.43 -12.37 9.43
CA MET A 1 -12.65 -12.97 8.08
C MET A 1 -14.13 -13.05 7.81
N LEU A 2 -14.57 -12.61 6.64
CA LEU A 2 -16.00 -12.64 6.24
C LEU A 2 -16.53 -14.07 6.25
N ASP A 3 -17.71 -14.26 6.84
CA ASP A 3 -18.39 -15.54 6.86
C ASP A 3 -19.32 -15.76 5.64
N GLN A 4 -19.91 -16.95 5.53
CA GLN A 4 -20.75 -17.27 4.37
C GLN A 4 -22.04 -16.43 4.31
N GLU A 5 -22.60 -16.03 5.43
CA GLU A 5 -23.83 -15.22 5.46
C GLU A 5 -23.53 -13.78 5.03
N GLU A 6 -22.41 -13.23 5.46
CA GLU A 6 -21.93 -11.92 5.02
C GLU A 6 -21.66 -11.92 3.50
N LEU A 7 -21.01 -12.95 2.97
CA LEU A 7 -20.78 -13.08 1.52
C LEU A 7 -22.07 -13.21 0.72
N LYS A 8 -23.06 -13.95 1.22
CA LYS A 8 -24.40 -14.03 0.60
C LYS A 8 -25.11 -12.68 0.62
N TYR A 9 -25.04 -11.97 1.74
CA TYR A 9 -25.61 -10.63 1.86
C TYR A 9 -24.97 -9.68 0.83
N ILE A 10 -23.64 -9.66 0.74
CA ILE A 10 -22.92 -8.84 -0.24
C ILE A 10 -23.36 -9.20 -1.66
N ALA A 11 -23.37 -10.50 -2.02
CA ALA A 11 -23.78 -10.95 -3.34
C ALA A 11 -25.22 -10.62 -3.71
N SER A 12 -26.12 -10.56 -2.73
CA SER A 12 -27.53 -10.19 -2.94
C SER A 12 -27.75 -8.67 -3.01
N THR A 13 -26.87 -7.88 -2.37
CA THR A 13 -27.00 -6.43 -2.22
C THR A 13 -26.29 -5.67 -3.34
N TYR A 14 -25.14 -6.18 -3.77
CA TYR A 14 -24.28 -5.55 -4.77
C TYR A 14 -24.31 -6.34 -6.08
N GLN A 15 -24.02 -5.64 -7.17
CA GLN A 15 -23.93 -6.29 -8.46
C GLN A 15 -22.72 -7.22 -8.52
N THR A 16 -22.95 -8.47 -8.95
CA THR A 16 -21.89 -9.47 -9.16
C THR A 16 -21.60 -9.65 -10.66
N PRO A 17 -20.35 -10.00 -11.06
CA PRO A 17 -19.21 -10.29 -10.19
C PRO A 17 -18.61 -9.02 -9.56
N CYS A 18 -18.11 -9.13 -8.31
CA CYS A 18 -17.43 -8.05 -7.61
C CYS A 18 -16.26 -8.58 -6.79
N PHE A 19 -15.29 -7.70 -6.53
CA PHE A 19 -14.24 -8.00 -5.57
C PHE A 19 -14.70 -7.53 -4.18
N VAL A 20 -14.42 -8.35 -3.18
CA VAL A 20 -14.68 -8.03 -1.77
C VAL A 20 -13.35 -7.96 -1.04
N PHE A 21 -13.15 -6.86 -0.32
CA PHE A 21 -11.97 -6.65 0.50
C PHE A 21 -12.35 -6.72 1.98
N ASP A 22 -11.69 -7.62 2.70
CA ASP A 22 -11.83 -7.79 4.14
C ASP A 22 -10.65 -7.08 4.85
N GLU A 23 -10.92 -5.88 5.35
CA GLU A 23 -9.91 -5.05 5.99
C GLU A 23 -9.44 -5.63 7.33
N GLU A 24 -10.35 -6.23 8.10
CA GLU A 24 -10.01 -6.85 9.39
C GLU A 24 -9.05 -8.02 9.20
N ALA A 25 -9.32 -8.87 8.21
CA ALA A 25 -8.43 -9.99 7.86
C ALA A 25 -7.03 -9.51 7.43
N LEU A 26 -6.94 -8.38 6.70
CA LEU A 26 -5.66 -7.77 6.36
C LEU A 26 -4.91 -7.30 7.61
N ILE A 27 -5.59 -6.57 8.49
CA ILE A 27 -4.99 -6.04 9.73
C ILE A 27 -4.46 -7.19 10.61
N GLU A 28 -5.25 -8.23 10.79
CA GLU A 28 -4.85 -9.43 11.53
C GLU A 28 -3.63 -10.08 10.90
N ARG A 29 -3.61 -10.24 9.57
CA ARG A 29 -2.48 -10.83 8.85
C ARG A 29 -1.20 -10.02 8.99
N VAL A 30 -1.28 -8.70 8.90
CA VAL A 30 -0.10 -7.84 9.12
C VAL A 30 0.41 -7.98 10.54
N LYS A 31 -0.47 -8.01 11.54
CA LYS A 31 -0.07 -8.23 12.95
C LYS A 31 0.63 -9.57 13.16
N GLU A 32 0.15 -10.65 12.53
CA GLU A 32 0.76 -11.98 12.63
C GLU A 32 2.19 -12.03 12.11
N ILE A 33 2.50 -11.28 11.03
CA ILE A 33 3.84 -11.27 10.43
C ILE A 33 4.75 -10.18 10.99
N SER A 34 4.20 -9.27 11.81
CA SER A 34 4.97 -8.20 12.43
C SER A 34 5.80 -8.75 13.59
N GLU A 35 7.10 -8.48 13.57
CA GLU A 35 8.02 -8.79 14.66
C GLU A 35 8.82 -7.53 15.02
N ASP A 36 9.04 -7.29 16.31
CA ASP A 36 9.71 -6.08 16.82
C ASP A 36 11.12 -5.82 16.26
N LYS A 37 11.77 -6.89 15.77
CA LYS A 37 13.14 -6.81 15.23
C LYS A 37 13.22 -6.48 13.74
N TYR A 38 12.08 -6.43 13.02
CA TYR A 38 12.04 -6.17 11.58
C TYR A 38 11.13 -4.99 11.26
N HIS A 39 11.54 -4.21 10.28
CA HIS A 39 10.69 -3.21 9.65
C HIS A 39 9.90 -3.84 8.51
N LEU A 40 8.61 -3.56 8.46
CA LEU A 40 7.76 -4.00 7.36
C LEU A 40 7.71 -2.94 6.28
N CYS A 41 7.85 -3.39 5.04
CA CYS A 41 7.69 -2.56 3.85
C CYS A 41 6.62 -3.15 2.94
N TYR A 42 5.60 -2.36 2.62
CA TYR A 42 4.54 -2.76 1.69
C TYR A 42 4.85 -2.28 0.27
N SER A 43 4.94 -3.22 -0.67
CA SER A 43 5.11 -2.91 -2.08
C SER A 43 3.76 -2.56 -2.72
N ILE A 44 3.55 -1.28 -3.02
CA ILE A 44 2.24 -0.78 -3.47
C ILE A 44 1.81 -1.28 -4.85
N LYS A 45 2.75 -1.75 -5.67
CA LYS A 45 2.45 -2.37 -6.97
C LYS A 45 1.51 -3.57 -6.87
N ALA A 46 1.49 -4.25 -5.72
CA ALA A 46 0.59 -5.37 -5.48
C ALA A 46 -0.88 -4.92 -5.47
N ASN A 47 -1.19 -3.85 -4.74
CA ASN A 47 -2.51 -3.24 -4.71
C ASN A 47 -2.44 -1.82 -4.10
N PRO A 48 -2.43 -0.75 -4.91
CA PRO A 48 -2.34 0.62 -4.40
C PRO A 48 -3.60 1.08 -3.64
N PHE A 49 -4.75 0.41 -3.80
CA PHE A 49 -5.96 0.74 -3.04
C PHE A 49 -5.82 0.44 -1.54
N LEU A 50 -4.85 -0.39 -1.15
CA LEU A 50 -4.61 -0.71 0.27
C LEU A 50 -3.74 0.33 1.00
N ILE A 51 -3.20 1.33 0.32
CA ILE A 51 -2.32 2.34 0.92
C ILE A 51 -2.95 2.99 2.17
N PRO A 52 -4.21 3.44 2.17
CA PRO A 52 -4.81 4.09 3.34
C PRO A 52 -4.81 3.22 4.59
N THR A 53 -4.99 1.91 4.43
CA THR A 53 -4.94 0.95 5.54
C THR A 53 -3.49 0.62 5.90
N MET A 54 -2.67 0.32 4.90
CA MET A 54 -1.29 -0.14 5.09
C MET A 54 -0.38 0.92 5.71
N ILE A 55 -0.57 2.21 5.41
CA ILE A 55 0.24 3.31 5.97
C ILE A 55 0.23 3.36 7.50
N GLN A 56 -0.79 2.80 8.14
CA GLN A 56 -0.92 2.73 9.59
C GLN A 56 -0.34 1.45 10.20
N LEU A 57 0.01 0.48 9.36
CA LEU A 57 0.39 -0.87 9.78
C LEU A 57 1.85 -1.21 9.49
N VAL A 58 2.51 -0.47 8.60
CA VAL A 58 3.87 -0.75 8.14
C VAL A 58 4.80 0.43 8.36
N ASP A 59 6.10 0.16 8.35
CA ASP A 59 7.12 1.19 8.54
C ASP A 59 7.40 1.95 7.24
N HIS A 60 7.31 1.25 6.10
CA HIS A 60 7.63 1.80 4.78
C HIS A 60 6.65 1.35 3.70
N LEU A 61 6.55 2.18 2.66
CA LEU A 61 5.91 1.83 1.39
C LEU A 61 6.96 1.83 0.28
N GLU A 62 6.99 0.77 -0.52
CA GLU A 62 7.86 0.69 -1.68
C GLU A 62 7.12 1.14 -2.94
N VAL A 63 7.71 2.09 -3.66
CA VAL A 63 7.29 2.51 -5.00
C VAL A 63 8.35 2.11 -6.02
N CYS A 64 7.93 1.71 -7.22
CA CYS A 64 8.81 1.23 -8.29
C CYS A 64 8.74 2.09 -9.55
N SER A 65 7.90 3.12 -9.57
CA SER A 65 7.69 3.97 -10.74
C SER A 65 7.27 5.39 -10.35
N PRO A 66 7.43 6.37 -11.26
CA PRO A 66 6.92 7.73 -11.05
C PRO A 66 5.42 7.77 -10.78
N GLY A 67 4.65 6.94 -11.48
CA GLY A 67 3.19 6.86 -11.28
C GLY A 67 2.82 6.41 -9.88
N GLU A 68 3.52 5.43 -9.33
CA GLU A 68 3.32 4.98 -7.95
C GLU A 68 3.70 6.08 -6.93
N LEU A 69 4.78 6.84 -7.19
CA LEU A 69 5.11 8.00 -6.37
C LEU A 69 4.01 9.06 -6.40
N GLN A 70 3.40 9.33 -7.56
CA GLN A 70 2.28 10.26 -7.68
C GLN A 70 1.06 9.81 -6.86
N ILE A 71 0.76 8.51 -6.84
CA ILE A 71 -0.30 7.95 -5.99
C ILE A 71 -0.02 8.25 -4.51
N CYS A 72 1.20 7.98 -4.05
CA CYS A 72 1.61 8.28 -2.68
C CYS A 72 1.50 9.78 -2.36
N LYS A 73 1.92 10.65 -3.28
CA LYS A 73 1.79 12.11 -3.12
C LYS A 73 0.33 12.54 -3.02
N ALA A 74 -0.54 12.03 -3.87
CA ALA A 74 -1.98 12.32 -3.85
C ALA A 74 -2.66 11.88 -2.54
N LEU A 75 -2.18 10.80 -1.94
CA LEU A 75 -2.66 10.28 -0.66
C LEU A 75 -1.92 10.88 0.55
N HIS A 76 -1.05 11.86 0.34
CA HIS A 76 -0.26 12.55 1.38
C HIS A 76 0.60 11.59 2.22
N VAL A 77 1.10 10.52 1.63
CA VAL A 77 2.06 9.61 2.29
C VAL A 77 3.33 10.39 2.63
N PRO A 78 3.81 10.38 3.88
CA PRO A 78 5.06 11.06 4.23
C PRO A 78 6.22 10.54 3.40
N GLY A 79 7.01 11.43 2.79
CA GLY A 79 8.12 11.04 1.92
C GLY A 79 9.14 10.13 2.59
N ASN A 80 9.43 10.38 3.88
CA ASN A 80 10.36 9.56 4.66
C ASN A 80 9.91 8.11 4.88
N MET A 81 8.63 7.78 4.67
CA MET A 81 8.14 6.39 4.65
C MET A 81 8.38 5.69 3.31
N ILE A 82 8.71 6.42 2.26
CA ILE A 82 8.80 5.86 0.91
C ILE A 82 10.21 5.35 0.63
N ILE A 83 10.28 4.13 0.08
CA ILE A 83 11.46 3.53 -0.54
C ILE A 83 11.19 3.47 -2.03
N TYR A 84 12.01 4.15 -2.84
CA TYR A 84 11.87 4.17 -4.29
C TYR A 84 12.88 3.22 -4.95
N SER A 85 12.46 1.99 -5.22
CA SER A 85 13.32 0.89 -5.66
C SER A 85 13.36 0.64 -7.17
N GLY A 86 12.59 1.36 -7.96
CA GLY A 86 12.48 1.13 -9.41
C GLY A 86 13.84 1.07 -10.13
N VAL A 87 13.97 0.20 -11.13
CA VAL A 87 15.22 -0.09 -11.84
C VAL A 87 15.54 0.88 -12.98
N ASN A 88 14.56 1.63 -13.46
CA ASN A 88 14.71 2.56 -14.59
C ASN A 88 14.26 3.96 -14.16
N LYS A 89 15.12 4.65 -13.42
CA LYS A 89 14.88 6.01 -12.96
C LYS A 89 15.54 7.01 -13.93
N GLU A 90 14.72 7.88 -14.47
CA GLU A 90 15.23 9.05 -15.20
C GLU A 90 15.71 10.14 -14.21
N ALA A 91 16.53 11.06 -14.67
CA ALA A 91 17.04 12.12 -13.79
C ALA A 91 15.93 12.93 -13.13
N TRP A 92 14.87 13.24 -13.86
CA TRP A 92 13.72 13.98 -13.34
C TRP A 92 12.91 13.19 -12.29
N ASP A 93 12.87 11.85 -12.37
CA ASP A 93 12.24 10.99 -11.34
C ASP A 93 12.99 11.10 -10.03
N ILE A 94 14.32 11.10 -10.10
CA ILE A 94 15.21 11.23 -8.95
C ILE A 94 15.03 12.61 -8.32
N ASP A 95 15.05 13.66 -9.14
CA ASP A 95 14.85 15.04 -8.67
C ASP A 95 13.51 15.20 -7.96
N GLU A 96 12.45 14.65 -8.53
CA GLU A 96 11.11 14.70 -7.93
C GLU A 96 11.05 13.94 -6.60
N ALA A 97 11.66 12.76 -6.54
CA ALA A 97 11.71 11.96 -5.32
C ALA A 97 12.48 12.69 -4.21
N ILE A 98 13.61 13.32 -4.55
CA ILE A 98 14.38 14.14 -3.59
C ILE A 98 13.56 15.34 -3.11
N GLN A 99 12.90 16.06 -4.00
CA GLN A 99 12.06 17.21 -3.64
C GLN A 99 10.88 16.84 -2.74
N TYR A 100 10.32 15.65 -2.95
CA TYR A 100 9.25 15.14 -2.10
C TYR A 100 9.76 14.63 -0.74
N GLY A 101 11.05 14.43 -0.59
CA GLY A 101 11.67 13.93 0.63
C GLY A 101 11.58 12.42 0.81
N VAL A 102 11.63 11.67 -0.29
CA VAL A 102 11.66 10.19 -0.25
C VAL A 102 12.82 9.72 0.62
N GLY A 103 12.55 8.75 1.51
CA GLY A 103 13.51 8.32 2.52
C GLY A 103 14.68 7.52 1.96
N VAL A 104 14.41 6.70 0.95
CA VAL A 104 15.42 5.84 0.28
C VAL A 104 15.20 5.84 -1.22
N LEU A 105 16.28 6.03 -1.98
CA LEU A 105 16.33 6.00 -3.44
C LEU A 105 17.20 4.87 -3.94
#